data_16af6372b5b5f6c10e5e090a67eac448
#
_entry.id   16af6372b5b5f6c10e5e090a67eac448
#
_cell.length_a   1.000
_cell.length_b   1.000
_cell.length_c   1.000
_cell.angle_alpha   90.00
_cell.angle_beta   90.00
_cell.angle_gamma   90.00
#
_symmetry.space_group_name_H-M   'P 1'
#
loop_
_entity.id
_entity.type
_entity.pdbx_description
1 polymer ?
#
loop_
_entity_poly.entity_id
_entity_poly.type
_entity_poly.pdbx_seq_one_letter_code
_entity_poly.pdbx_strand_id
1 'polypeptide(L)'
;MHNQVDLAALVAAVGDAIMVCDARGAITLWNPACERMFGHAEADVLGKTMDMIIPERLRKRHWEGYEKTMATGITKYGHDVLRVPAVHKDGHTLSIAFTVAMLFTPDGKVSAIASIIRDESDRFNDDRALRKRLAELEAQVAATSKDNR
;
A
#
# COMPACT_ATOMS: atom_id res chain seq x y z
N MET A 1 -23.02 -15.55 -26.67
CA MET A 1 -22.14 -14.36 -26.67
C MET A 1 -21.45 -14.27 -25.32
N HIS A 2 -20.15 -14.45 -25.30
CA HIS A 2 -19.38 -14.21 -24.09
C HIS A 2 -19.17 -12.70 -23.95
N ASN A 3 -19.74 -12.11 -22.90
CA ASN A 3 -19.47 -10.73 -22.55
C ASN A 3 -18.04 -10.69 -21.99
N GLN A 4 -17.07 -10.38 -22.84
CA GLN A 4 -15.71 -10.17 -22.40
C GLN A 4 -15.61 -8.83 -21.67
N VAL A 5 -15.17 -8.88 -20.41
CA VAL A 5 -14.86 -7.67 -19.65
C VAL A 5 -13.58 -7.06 -20.23
N ASP A 6 -13.63 -5.77 -20.51
CA ASP A 6 -12.42 -5.00 -20.86
C ASP A 6 -11.59 -4.78 -19.61
N LEU A 7 -10.54 -5.59 -19.41
CA LEU A 7 -9.70 -5.53 -18.22
C LEU A 7 -8.91 -4.21 -18.13
N ALA A 8 -8.50 -3.64 -19.25
CA ALA A 8 -7.81 -2.35 -19.25
C ALA A 8 -8.74 -1.23 -18.78
N ALA A 9 -9.98 -1.23 -19.26
CA ALA A 9 -11.00 -0.27 -18.83
C ALA A 9 -11.32 -0.45 -17.33
N LEU A 10 -11.42 -1.68 -16.86
CA LEU A 10 -11.64 -1.97 -15.45
C LEU A 10 -10.53 -1.39 -14.58
N VAL A 11 -9.28 -1.68 -14.91
CA VAL A 11 -8.11 -1.18 -14.16
C VAL A 11 -8.08 0.35 -14.13
N ALA A 12 -8.43 0.99 -15.26
CA ALA A 12 -8.45 2.46 -15.35
C ALA A 12 -9.60 3.09 -14.55
N ALA A 13 -10.73 2.40 -14.43
CA ALA A 13 -11.95 2.96 -13.83
C ALA A 13 -12.04 2.74 -12.31
N VAL A 14 -11.40 1.71 -11.78
CA VAL A 14 -11.56 1.35 -10.36
C VAL A 14 -11.00 2.44 -9.44
N GLY A 15 -11.68 2.63 -8.30
CA GLY A 15 -11.29 3.64 -7.31
C GLY A 15 -10.05 3.29 -6.51
N ASP A 16 -9.68 2.02 -6.42
CA ASP A 16 -8.46 1.58 -5.75
C ASP A 16 -7.24 1.79 -6.66
N ALA A 17 -6.13 2.16 -6.08
CA ALA A 17 -4.87 2.25 -6.81
C ALA A 17 -4.39 0.85 -7.17
N ILE A 18 -4.02 0.65 -8.44
CA ILE A 18 -3.42 -0.59 -8.93
C ILE A 18 -2.06 -0.25 -9.50
N MET A 19 -1.03 -0.87 -8.93
CA MET A 19 0.35 -0.73 -9.36
C MET A 19 0.91 -2.12 -9.62
N VAL A 20 1.63 -2.27 -10.73
CA VAL A 20 2.33 -3.52 -11.06
C VAL A 20 3.80 -3.21 -11.22
N CYS A 21 4.65 -4.03 -10.61
CA CYS A 21 6.09 -3.99 -10.78
C CYS A 21 6.58 -5.30 -11.37
N ASP A 22 7.56 -5.23 -12.25
CA ASP A 22 8.18 -6.41 -12.86
C ASP A 22 9.16 -7.11 -11.89
N ALA A 23 9.80 -8.17 -12.38
CA ALA A 23 10.75 -8.93 -11.57
C ALA A 23 11.94 -8.12 -11.07
N ARG A 24 12.25 -6.99 -11.69
CA ARG A 24 13.34 -6.11 -11.30
C ARG A 24 12.88 -4.96 -10.38
N GLY A 25 11.58 -4.89 -10.10
CA GLY A 25 11.02 -3.83 -9.31
C GLY A 25 10.64 -2.55 -10.07
N ALA A 26 10.71 -2.58 -11.40
CA ALA A 26 10.30 -1.45 -12.22
C ALA A 26 8.77 -1.41 -12.36
N ILE A 27 8.19 -0.23 -12.20
CA ILE A 27 6.75 -0.02 -12.35
C ILE A 27 6.37 -0.18 -13.82
N THR A 28 5.43 -1.08 -14.10
CA THR A 28 4.92 -1.34 -15.45
C THR A 28 3.45 -0.96 -15.62
N LEU A 29 2.73 -0.77 -14.52
CA LEU A 29 1.34 -0.31 -14.53
C LEU A 29 1.11 0.63 -13.35
N TRP A 30 0.45 1.74 -13.63
CA TRP A 30 0.12 2.80 -12.68
C TRP A 30 -1.21 3.41 -13.11
N ASN A 31 -2.31 3.01 -12.47
CA ASN A 31 -3.64 3.44 -12.90
C ASN A 31 -3.97 4.88 -12.44
N PRO A 32 -5.07 5.47 -12.93
CA PRO A 32 -5.47 6.83 -12.51
C PRO A 32 -5.65 7.00 -11.01
N ALA A 33 -6.11 5.97 -10.30
CA ALA A 33 -6.22 6.04 -8.84
C ALA A 33 -4.85 6.18 -8.17
N CYS A 34 -3.78 5.59 -8.71
CA CYS A 34 -2.41 5.82 -8.25
C CYS A 34 -2.01 7.29 -8.39
N GLU A 35 -2.33 7.89 -9.52
CA GLU A 35 -2.04 9.32 -9.75
C GLU A 35 -2.72 10.20 -8.70
N ARG A 36 -3.99 9.94 -8.43
CA ARG A 36 -4.75 10.69 -7.42
C ARG A 36 -4.21 10.49 -6.01
N MET A 37 -3.83 9.26 -5.67
CA MET A 37 -3.41 8.90 -4.32
C MET A 37 -2.00 9.39 -3.99
N PHE A 38 -1.05 9.20 -4.91
CA PHE A 38 0.37 9.48 -4.68
C PHE A 38 0.85 10.78 -5.30
N GLY A 39 0.09 11.37 -6.23
CA GLY A 39 0.42 12.63 -6.87
C GLY A 39 1.42 12.54 -8.02
N HIS A 40 1.90 11.35 -8.36
CA HIS A 40 2.81 11.13 -9.50
C HIS A 40 2.02 10.74 -10.75
N ALA A 41 2.34 11.34 -11.89
CA ALA A 41 1.76 10.98 -13.18
C ALA A 41 2.35 9.65 -13.69
N GLU A 42 1.55 8.88 -14.42
CA GLU A 42 1.99 7.61 -15.03
C GLU A 42 3.27 7.77 -15.83
N ALA A 43 3.33 8.81 -16.69
CA ALA A 43 4.50 9.05 -17.55
C ALA A 43 5.79 9.26 -16.74
N ASP A 44 5.69 9.74 -15.51
CA ASP A 44 6.84 10.04 -14.67
C ASP A 44 7.32 8.84 -13.88
N VAL A 45 6.50 7.79 -13.74
CA VAL A 45 6.82 6.64 -12.89
C VAL A 45 7.12 5.35 -13.65
N LEU A 46 6.59 5.17 -14.85
CA LEU A 46 6.81 3.95 -15.63
C LEU A 46 8.32 3.71 -15.85
N GLY A 47 8.74 2.49 -15.58
CA GLY A 47 10.14 2.08 -15.68
C GLY A 47 11.01 2.42 -14.46
N LYS A 48 10.48 3.19 -13.51
CA LYS A 48 11.17 3.53 -12.26
C LYS A 48 10.75 2.57 -11.14
N THR A 49 11.54 2.53 -10.07
CA THR A 49 11.18 1.75 -8.87
C THR A 49 10.14 2.50 -8.04
N MET A 50 9.47 1.79 -7.14
CA MET A 50 8.50 2.40 -6.24
C MET A 50 9.12 3.17 -5.06
N ASP A 51 10.43 3.38 -5.04
CA ASP A 51 11.10 4.10 -3.95
C ASP A 51 10.48 5.47 -3.66
N MET A 52 9.96 6.12 -4.69
CA MET A 52 9.33 7.44 -4.56
C MET A 52 8.14 7.48 -3.61
N ILE A 53 7.48 6.35 -3.38
CA ILE A 53 6.35 6.24 -2.43
C ILE A 53 6.71 5.53 -1.14
N ILE A 54 7.94 5.03 -1.00
CA ILE A 54 8.40 4.32 0.20
C ILE A 54 9.21 5.28 1.07
N PRO A 55 8.84 5.45 2.36
CA PRO A 55 9.70 6.20 3.28
C PRO A 55 11.13 5.67 3.27
N GLU A 56 12.10 6.56 3.22
CA GLU A 56 13.51 6.20 3.05
C GLU A 56 13.97 5.13 4.04
N ARG A 57 13.58 5.25 5.31
CA ARG A 57 13.94 4.31 6.37
C ARG A 57 13.44 2.88 6.14
N LEU A 58 12.43 2.70 5.27
CA LEU A 58 11.81 1.40 5.00
C LEU A 58 12.26 0.78 3.68
N ARG A 59 13.01 1.50 2.85
CA ARG A 59 13.39 1.05 1.50
C ARG A 59 14.22 -0.23 1.51
N LYS A 60 15.24 -0.30 2.35
CA LYS A 60 16.11 -1.48 2.43
C LYS A 60 15.31 -2.74 2.77
N ARG A 61 14.49 -2.67 3.80
CA ARG A 61 13.65 -3.80 4.23
C ARG A 61 12.65 -4.21 3.16
N HIS A 62 12.07 -3.23 2.46
CA HIS A 62 11.14 -3.49 1.37
C HIS A 62 11.82 -4.29 0.25
N TRP A 63 12.99 -3.87 -0.21
CA TRP A 63 13.68 -4.55 -1.30
C TRP A 63 14.21 -5.92 -0.91
N GLU A 64 14.65 -6.12 0.32
CA GLU A 64 15.02 -7.44 0.82
C GLU A 64 13.83 -8.42 0.74
N GLY A 65 12.64 -7.99 1.16
CA GLY A 65 11.42 -8.79 1.04
C GLY A 65 11.00 -9.03 -0.40
N TYR A 66 11.12 -8.02 -1.25
CA TYR A 66 10.80 -8.11 -2.68
C TYR A 66 11.69 -9.14 -3.39
N GLU A 67 13.00 -9.07 -3.21
CA GLU A 67 13.96 -10.01 -3.79
C GLU A 67 13.68 -11.44 -3.34
N LYS A 68 13.38 -11.64 -2.07
CA LYS A 68 13.05 -12.94 -1.52
C LYS A 68 11.77 -13.50 -2.14
N THR A 69 10.75 -12.69 -2.30
CA THR A 69 9.50 -13.09 -2.95
C THR A 69 9.72 -13.45 -4.41
N MET A 70 10.52 -12.67 -5.13
CA MET A 70 10.86 -12.97 -6.53
C MET A 70 11.65 -14.27 -6.68
N ALA A 71 12.58 -14.53 -5.78
CA ALA A 71 13.42 -15.74 -5.83
C ALA A 71 12.63 -17.01 -5.48
N THR A 72 11.72 -16.94 -4.52
CA THR A 72 11.01 -18.11 -3.98
C THR A 72 9.63 -18.32 -4.56
N GLY A 73 9.00 -17.29 -5.11
CA GLY A 73 7.60 -17.33 -5.53
C GLY A 73 6.61 -17.44 -4.37
N ILE A 74 7.06 -17.18 -3.16
CA ILE A 74 6.26 -17.30 -1.93
C ILE A 74 6.27 -15.97 -1.21
N THR A 75 5.08 -15.47 -0.85
CA THR A 75 4.92 -14.33 0.06
C THR A 75 4.43 -14.83 1.42
N LYS A 76 4.99 -14.30 2.50
CA LYS A 76 4.54 -14.60 3.86
C LYS A 76 3.17 -14.01 4.19
N TYR A 77 2.66 -13.13 3.34
CA TYR A 77 1.42 -12.39 3.61
C TYR A 77 0.16 -13.06 3.05
N GLY A 78 0.28 -13.95 2.04
CA GLY A 78 -0.86 -14.60 1.41
C GLY A 78 -1.87 -13.59 0.88
N HIS A 79 -3.10 -13.65 1.40
CA HIS A 79 -4.18 -12.71 1.08
C HIS A 79 -4.41 -11.65 2.16
N ASP A 80 -3.51 -11.55 3.12
CA ASP A 80 -3.63 -10.59 4.21
C ASP A 80 -3.48 -9.15 3.72
N VAL A 81 -4.24 -8.25 4.34
CA VAL A 81 -4.11 -6.82 4.11
C VAL A 81 -2.92 -6.29 4.91
N LEU A 82 -2.01 -5.65 4.21
CA LEU A 82 -0.85 -4.99 4.80
C LEU A 82 -1.17 -3.51 5.02
N ARG A 83 -0.71 -2.97 6.14
CA ARG A 83 -0.85 -1.54 6.46
C ARG A 83 0.51 -0.95 6.74
N VAL A 84 0.88 0.06 5.95
CA VAL A 84 2.20 0.69 6.02
C VAL A 84 2.08 2.18 5.71
N PRO A 85 3.07 3.00 6.13
CA PRO A 85 3.15 4.38 5.66
C PRO A 85 3.67 4.42 4.22
N ALA A 86 3.22 5.42 3.47
CA ALA A 86 3.73 5.75 2.14
C ALA A 86 3.96 7.26 2.07
N VAL A 87 4.65 7.71 1.02
CA VAL A 87 4.98 9.13 0.83
C VAL A 87 4.31 9.64 -0.44
N HIS A 88 3.57 10.74 -0.33
CA HIS A 88 3.01 11.48 -1.44
C HIS A 88 4.10 12.31 -2.13
N LYS A 89 3.90 12.68 -3.38
CA LYS A 89 4.83 13.51 -4.17
C LYS A 89 5.21 14.81 -3.45
N ASP A 90 4.28 15.43 -2.72
CA ASP A 90 4.55 16.66 -1.97
C ASP A 90 5.29 16.44 -0.63
N GLY A 91 5.62 15.21 -0.30
CA GLY A 91 6.37 14.83 0.89
C GLY A 91 5.53 14.45 2.11
N HIS A 92 4.21 14.64 2.08
CA HIS A 92 3.40 14.24 3.25
C HIS A 92 3.23 12.71 3.32
N THR A 93 3.07 12.20 4.53
CA THR A 93 2.90 10.78 4.79
C THR A 93 1.45 10.35 4.63
N LEU A 94 1.25 9.24 3.92
CA LEU A 94 -0.03 8.55 3.80
C LEU A 94 0.00 7.28 4.64
N SER A 95 -1.16 6.85 5.12
CA SER A 95 -1.35 5.50 5.65
C SER A 95 -2.11 4.69 4.61
N ILE A 96 -1.47 3.67 4.07
CA ILE A 96 -2.06 2.84 3.03
C ILE A 96 -2.32 1.42 3.52
N ALA A 97 -3.38 0.83 2.98
CA ALA A 97 -3.67 -0.60 3.13
C ALA A 97 -3.66 -1.23 1.74
N PHE A 98 -3.04 -2.38 1.62
CA PHE A 98 -2.95 -3.04 0.32
C PHE A 98 -2.86 -4.55 0.43
N THR A 99 -3.25 -5.21 -0.64
CA THR A 99 -3.01 -6.63 -0.87
C THR A 99 -2.08 -6.77 -2.07
N VAL A 100 -1.35 -7.88 -2.13
CA VAL A 100 -0.45 -8.18 -3.24
C VAL A 100 -0.90 -9.43 -3.97
N ALA A 101 -0.70 -9.44 -5.28
CA ALA A 101 -0.94 -10.60 -6.13
C ALA A 101 0.32 -10.86 -6.94
N MET A 102 0.81 -12.10 -6.88
CA MET A 102 1.94 -12.52 -7.72
C MET A 102 1.42 -13.00 -9.07
N LEU A 103 2.06 -12.54 -10.13
CA LEU A 103 1.80 -13.01 -11.49
C LEU A 103 2.96 -13.91 -11.91
N PHE A 104 2.62 -15.03 -12.55
CA PHE A 104 3.61 -16.06 -12.90
C PHE A 104 3.73 -16.20 -14.41
N THR A 105 4.93 -16.56 -14.85
CA THR A 105 5.17 -17.02 -16.22
C THR A 105 4.63 -18.46 -16.37
N PRO A 106 4.45 -18.96 -17.62
CA PRO A 106 4.00 -20.34 -17.82
C PRO A 106 4.89 -21.40 -17.18
N ASP A 107 6.18 -21.11 -16.99
CA ASP A 107 7.14 -22.00 -16.32
C ASP A 107 7.16 -21.88 -14.79
N GLY A 108 6.24 -21.10 -14.22
CA GLY A 108 6.03 -20.99 -12.77
C GLY A 108 6.92 -19.99 -12.04
N LYS A 109 7.67 -19.17 -12.75
CA LYS A 109 8.46 -18.09 -12.14
C LYS A 109 7.62 -16.84 -11.94
N VAL A 110 7.89 -16.08 -10.89
CA VAL A 110 7.22 -14.80 -10.67
C VAL A 110 7.66 -13.81 -11.74
N SER A 111 6.70 -13.30 -12.50
CA SER A 111 6.96 -12.29 -13.55
C SER A 111 6.71 -10.87 -13.06
N ALA A 112 5.78 -10.70 -12.14
CA ALA A 112 5.38 -9.39 -11.65
C ALA A 112 4.66 -9.52 -10.30
N ILE A 113 4.60 -8.42 -9.58
CA ILE A 113 3.77 -8.28 -8.37
C ILE A 113 2.83 -7.11 -8.61
N ALA A 114 1.53 -7.36 -8.45
CA ALA A 114 0.49 -6.35 -8.46
C ALA A 114 0.13 -5.99 -7.02
N SER A 115 -0.07 -4.70 -6.76
CA SER A 115 -0.54 -4.19 -5.47
C SER A 115 -1.84 -3.44 -5.70
N ILE A 116 -2.87 -3.77 -4.93
CA ILE A 116 -4.16 -3.08 -4.90
C ILE A 116 -4.23 -2.30 -3.60
N ILE A 117 -4.29 -0.97 -3.69
CA ILE A 117 -3.95 -0.06 -2.59
C ILE A 117 -5.11 0.88 -2.31
N ARG A 118 -5.41 1.09 -1.03
CA ARG A 118 -6.33 2.11 -0.53
C ARG A 118 -5.61 3.08 0.37
N ASP A 119 -5.98 4.36 0.27
CA ASP A 119 -5.56 5.36 1.22
C ASP A 119 -6.47 5.30 2.45
N GLU A 120 -5.92 4.90 3.57
CA GLU A 120 -6.62 4.83 4.85
C GLU A 120 -6.15 5.93 5.82
N SER A 121 -5.60 7.03 5.30
CA SER A 121 -5.07 8.11 6.15
C SER A 121 -6.13 8.70 7.07
N ASP A 122 -7.35 8.92 6.60
CA ASP A 122 -8.44 9.44 7.43
C ASP A 122 -8.78 8.47 8.55
N ARG A 123 -8.93 7.19 8.25
CA ARG A 123 -9.19 6.16 9.25
C ARG A 123 -8.06 6.05 10.26
N PHE A 124 -6.82 6.09 9.81
CA PHE A 124 -5.65 6.06 10.70
C PHE A 124 -5.64 7.25 11.66
N ASN A 125 -5.91 8.45 11.15
CA ASN A 125 -5.96 9.67 11.96
C ASN A 125 -7.13 9.63 12.95
N ASP A 126 -8.29 9.13 12.56
CA ASP A 126 -9.45 8.97 13.43
C ASP A 126 -9.16 7.98 14.57
N ASP A 127 -8.57 6.83 14.25
CA ASP A 127 -8.18 5.83 15.25
C ASP A 127 -7.16 6.41 16.23
N ARG A 128 -6.19 7.15 15.74
CA ARG A 128 -5.18 7.82 16.57
C ARG A 128 -5.81 8.84 17.51
N ALA A 129 -6.74 9.65 17.00
CA ALA A 129 -7.46 10.64 17.80
C ALA A 129 -8.32 9.97 18.87
N LEU A 130 -9.00 8.89 18.52
CA LEU A 130 -9.81 8.10 19.47
C LEU A 130 -8.96 7.45 20.56
N ARG A 131 -7.82 6.89 20.22
CA ARG A 131 -6.89 6.30 21.21
C ARG A 131 -6.35 7.37 22.16
N LYS A 132 -6.00 8.52 21.65
CA LYS A 132 -5.57 9.66 22.46
C LYS A 132 -6.67 10.11 23.44
N ARG A 133 -7.91 10.22 22.94
CA ARG A 133 -9.06 10.61 23.77
C ARG A 133 -9.35 9.56 24.86
N LEU A 134 -9.27 8.28 24.50
CA LEU A 134 -9.44 7.19 25.47
C LEU A 134 -8.40 7.27 26.58
N ALA A 135 -7.12 7.45 26.25
CA ALA A 135 -6.04 7.59 27.23
C ALA A 135 -6.26 8.79 28.16
N GLU A 136 -6.73 9.92 27.63
CA GLU A 136 -7.06 11.12 28.43
C GLU A 136 -8.20 10.84 29.41
N LEU A 137 -9.26 10.16 28.95
CA LEU A 137 -10.40 9.80 29.79
C LEU A 137 -10.02 8.79 30.88
N GLU A 138 -9.20 7.80 30.55
CA GLU A 138 -8.69 6.84 31.54
C GLU A 138 -7.83 7.53 32.60
N ALA A 139 -7.00 8.49 32.22
CA ALA A 139 -6.21 9.29 33.16
C ALA A 139 -7.11 10.13 34.09
N GLN A 140 -8.18 10.73 33.55
CA GLN A 140 -9.15 11.49 34.35
C GLN A 140 -9.88 10.60 35.35
N VAL A 141 -10.31 9.42 34.93
CA VAL A 141 -10.96 8.43 35.82
C VAL A 141 -10.02 8.00 36.94
N ALA A 142 -8.76 7.71 36.64
CA ALA A 142 -7.75 7.34 37.62
C ALA A 142 -7.50 8.46 38.64
N ALA A 143 -7.43 9.73 38.18
CA ALA A 143 -7.26 10.88 39.06
C ALA A 143 -8.46 11.07 40.01
N THR A 144 -9.68 10.98 39.47
CA THR A 144 -10.91 11.08 40.26
C THR A 144 -11.01 9.96 41.32
N SER A 145 -10.62 8.74 40.96
CA SER A 145 -10.61 7.59 41.89
C SER A 145 -9.63 7.80 43.04
N LYS A 146 -8.51 8.49 42.84
CA LYS A 146 -7.54 8.83 43.92
C LYS A 146 -8.06 9.91 44.86
N ASP A 147 -8.80 10.90 44.35
CA ASP A 147 -9.33 11.99 45.18
C ASP A 147 -10.47 11.57 46.09
N ASN A 148 -11.12 10.44 45.81
CA ASN A 148 -12.23 9.88 46.62
C ASN A 148 -11.81 8.88 47.73
N ARG A 149 -10.54 8.79 48.02
CA ARG A 149 -10.03 7.93 49.12
C ARG A 149 -9.69 8.71 50.37
#